data_bd976e55270404d17871ac1441b9b178
#
_entry.id   bd976e55270404d17871ac1441b9b178
#
_cell.length_a   1.000
_cell.length_b   1.000
_cell.length_c   1.000
_cell.angle_alpha   90.00
_cell.angle_beta   90.00
_cell.angle_gamma   90.00
#
_symmetry.space_group_name_H-M   'P 1'
#
loop_
_entity.id
_entity.type
_entity.pdbx_description
1 polymer ?
#
loop_
_entity_poly.entity_id
_entity_poly.type
_entity_poly.pdbx_seq_one_letter_code
_entity_poly.pdbx_strand_id
1 'polypeptide(L)'
;MKEKGHPKLKRLIERLGSRFSSALGINLSSGDKREVFKWFLASILFGARISETIVINTYRAFEEGGVLFPEDILDTGWDGLVEILDRGGYVRYDFKTATKLLDVCRSLIERFKGDLNVLHSMASDEADLEKRLKALGKGIGDVMVNIFLREMRGIWKKAEPYPSELVIMAARNTGIIPEEIKDKKEILRLLMEKWNSEGMKMKDFPDFEAALLRLGKDYCRKMACERCPLKEDCRRGS
;
A
#
# COMPACT_ATOMS: atom_id res chain seq x y z
N MET A 1 41.29 1.95 -1.26
CA MET A 1 40.11 1.41 -0.51
C MET A 1 38.90 1.60 -1.39
N LYS A 2 38.35 0.55 -2.00
CA LYS A 2 37.08 0.66 -2.74
C LYS A 2 36.00 0.91 -1.69
N GLU A 3 35.33 2.05 -1.75
CA GLU A 3 34.10 2.30 -1.00
C GLU A 3 33.19 1.08 -1.20
N LYS A 4 32.84 0.41 -0.11
CA LYS A 4 31.78 -0.61 -0.13
C LYS A 4 30.49 0.16 -0.48
N GLY A 5 30.16 0.19 -1.79
CA GLY A 5 28.97 0.84 -2.27
C GLY A 5 27.76 0.36 -1.49
N HIS A 6 26.94 1.29 -1.05
CA HIS A 6 25.64 0.99 -0.46
C HIS A 6 24.90 -0.01 -1.37
N PRO A 7 24.24 -1.04 -0.81
CA PRO A 7 23.46 -1.98 -1.59
C PRO A 7 22.51 -1.22 -2.52
N LYS A 8 22.45 -1.61 -3.79
CA LYS A 8 21.62 -0.93 -4.82
C LYS A 8 20.17 -0.74 -4.34
N LEU A 9 19.62 -1.74 -3.64
CA LEU A 9 18.25 -1.72 -3.13
C LEU A 9 18.07 -0.70 -1.99
N LYS A 10 19.07 -0.48 -1.17
CA LYS A 10 19.03 0.53 -0.10
C LYS A 10 18.98 1.93 -0.69
N ARG A 11 19.79 2.24 -1.72
CA ARG A 11 19.73 3.52 -2.44
C ARG A 11 18.36 3.80 -3.06
N LEU A 12 17.66 2.77 -3.51
CA LEU A 12 16.32 2.88 -4.05
C LEU A 12 15.34 3.42 -3.00
N ILE A 13 15.37 2.87 -1.77
CA ILE A 13 14.55 3.36 -0.66
C ILE A 13 14.96 4.79 -0.26
N GLU A 14 16.26 5.06 -0.13
CA GLU A 14 16.78 6.38 0.25
C GLU A 14 16.32 7.49 -0.73
N ARG A 15 16.25 7.18 -2.03
CA ARG A 15 15.87 8.13 -3.08
C ARG A 15 14.37 8.24 -3.33
N LEU A 16 13.63 7.19 -3.08
CA LEU A 16 12.20 7.10 -3.44
C LEU A 16 11.26 6.99 -2.23
N GLY A 17 11.83 6.86 -1.03
CA GLY A 17 11.08 6.77 0.22
C GLY A 17 10.63 5.36 0.60
N SER A 18 10.23 5.23 1.86
CA SER A 18 9.76 4.02 2.51
C SER A 18 8.26 3.78 2.28
N ARG A 19 7.68 2.84 3.03
CA ARG A 19 6.24 2.51 2.96
C ARG A 19 5.34 3.72 3.23
N PHE A 20 4.14 3.67 2.65
CA PHE A 20 3.19 4.78 2.71
C PHE A 20 2.57 4.95 4.11
N SER A 21 2.37 3.86 4.85
CA SER A 21 1.88 3.91 6.24
C SER A 21 2.80 4.73 7.13
N SER A 22 4.12 4.57 6.99
CA SER A 22 5.11 5.34 7.76
C SER A 22 5.05 6.85 7.45
N ALA A 23 4.81 7.22 6.19
CA ALA A 23 4.63 8.62 5.79
C ALA A 23 3.37 9.27 6.40
N LEU A 24 2.38 8.45 6.79
CA LEU A 24 1.17 8.88 7.49
C LEU A 24 1.29 8.78 9.02
N GLY A 25 2.44 8.36 9.57
CA GLY A 25 2.64 8.18 11.01
C GLY A 25 1.98 6.93 11.59
N ILE A 26 1.57 5.98 10.74
CA ILE A 26 0.89 4.75 11.15
C ILE A 26 1.93 3.69 11.53
N ASN A 27 1.84 3.16 12.75
CA ASN A 27 2.75 2.13 13.27
C ASN A 27 2.19 0.71 13.09
N LEU A 28 2.29 0.17 11.89
CA LEU A 28 1.81 -1.18 11.58
C LEU A 28 2.57 -2.28 12.33
N SER A 29 3.83 -2.05 12.71
CA SER A 29 4.64 -3.08 13.40
C SER A 29 4.12 -3.43 14.79
N SER A 30 3.26 -2.61 15.37
CA SER A 30 2.58 -2.92 16.63
C SER A 30 1.57 -4.06 16.51
N GLY A 31 1.01 -4.30 15.31
CA GLY A 31 -0.13 -5.19 15.10
C GLY A 31 -1.43 -4.72 15.77
N ASP A 32 -1.42 -3.51 16.35
CA ASP A 32 -2.60 -2.94 17.04
C ASP A 32 -3.75 -2.75 16.06
N LYS A 33 -4.96 -3.15 16.47
CA LYS A 33 -6.17 -3.09 15.62
C LYS A 33 -6.47 -1.68 15.11
N ARG A 34 -6.13 -0.65 15.89
CA ARG A 34 -6.35 0.76 15.51
C ARG A 34 -5.39 1.17 14.41
N GLU A 35 -4.11 0.81 14.54
CA GLU A 35 -3.10 1.10 13.51
C GLU A 35 -3.39 0.33 12.21
N VAL A 36 -3.84 -0.91 12.31
CA VAL A 36 -4.28 -1.70 11.15
C VAL A 36 -5.48 -1.06 10.46
N PHE A 37 -6.47 -0.56 11.21
CA PHE A 37 -7.63 0.12 10.62
C PHE A 37 -7.25 1.47 9.98
N LYS A 38 -6.39 2.27 10.61
CA LYS A 38 -5.86 3.51 10.02
C LYS A 38 -5.24 3.26 8.64
N TRP A 39 -4.43 2.20 8.53
CA TRP A 39 -3.84 1.82 7.25
C TRP A 39 -4.87 1.30 6.25
N PHE A 40 -5.88 0.59 6.71
CA PHE A 40 -6.97 0.15 5.87
C PHE A 40 -7.78 1.33 5.29
N LEU A 41 -8.13 2.32 6.13
CA LEU A 41 -8.74 3.58 5.72
C LEU A 41 -7.87 4.30 4.66
N ALA A 42 -6.59 4.49 4.95
CA ALA A 42 -5.66 5.10 3.99
C ALA A 42 -5.59 4.29 2.67
N SER A 43 -5.60 2.96 2.74
CA SER A 43 -5.59 2.09 1.56
C SER A 43 -6.85 2.24 0.69
N ILE A 44 -8.01 2.49 1.30
CA ILE A 44 -9.25 2.83 0.57
C ILE A 44 -9.07 4.15 -0.20
N LEU A 45 -8.45 5.15 0.42
CA LEU A 45 -8.18 6.44 -0.22
C LEU A 45 -7.16 6.30 -1.37
N PHE A 46 -6.06 5.56 -1.16
CA PHE A 46 -5.06 5.25 -2.19
C PHE A 46 -5.61 4.41 -3.34
N GLY A 47 -6.67 3.66 -3.12
CA GLY A 47 -7.29 2.80 -4.15
C GLY A 47 -7.97 3.58 -5.28
N ALA A 48 -8.20 4.87 -5.15
CA ALA A 48 -8.75 5.73 -6.19
C ALA A 48 -7.65 6.30 -7.12
N ARG A 49 -8.07 6.76 -8.32
CA ARG A 49 -7.15 7.43 -9.27
C ARG A 49 -6.95 8.90 -8.91
N ILE A 50 -6.29 9.12 -7.78
CA ILE A 50 -6.03 10.44 -7.21
C ILE A 50 -4.53 10.58 -6.87
N SER A 51 -4.03 11.82 -6.73
CA SER A 51 -2.63 12.03 -6.39
C SER A 51 -2.33 11.62 -4.94
N GLU A 52 -1.10 11.18 -4.70
CA GLU A 52 -0.62 10.84 -3.35
C GLU A 52 -0.77 12.01 -2.37
N THR A 53 -0.52 13.24 -2.83
CA THR A 53 -0.68 14.47 -2.03
C THR A 53 -2.12 14.63 -1.53
N ILE A 54 -3.12 14.44 -2.42
CA ILE A 54 -4.53 14.53 -2.02
C ILE A 54 -4.88 13.44 -1.01
N VAL A 55 -4.40 12.21 -1.21
CA VAL A 55 -4.64 11.12 -0.25
C VAL A 55 -4.06 11.45 1.13
N ILE A 56 -2.84 11.97 1.18
CA ILE A 56 -2.19 12.37 2.44
C ILE A 56 -3.00 13.49 3.12
N ASN A 57 -3.38 14.52 2.38
CA ASN A 57 -4.18 15.63 2.92
C ASN A 57 -5.55 15.15 3.44
N THR A 58 -6.19 14.26 2.70
CA THR A 58 -7.47 13.67 3.11
C THR A 58 -7.35 12.82 4.36
N TYR A 59 -6.31 11.98 4.44
CA TYR A 59 -6.05 11.20 5.66
C TYR A 59 -5.82 12.11 6.87
N ARG A 60 -5.07 13.20 6.70
CA ARG A 60 -4.89 14.21 7.78
C ARG A 60 -6.21 14.88 8.17
N ALA A 61 -7.10 15.17 7.22
CA ALA A 61 -8.43 15.69 7.54
C ALA A 61 -9.28 14.71 8.37
N PHE A 62 -9.16 13.40 8.12
CA PHE A 62 -9.75 12.36 8.98
C PHE A 62 -9.11 12.34 10.37
N GLU A 63 -7.79 12.46 10.46
CA GLU A 63 -7.03 12.48 11.71
C GLU A 63 -7.40 13.71 12.57
N GLU A 64 -7.45 14.90 11.97
CA GLU A 64 -7.86 16.15 12.63
C GLU A 64 -9.31 16.10 13.12
N GLY A 65 -10.18 15.41 12.39
CA GLY A 65 -11.57 15.17 12.79
C GLY A 65 -11.74 14.06 13.85
N GLY A 66 -10.68 13.34 14.19
CA GLY A 66 -10.76 12.19 15.11
C GLY A 66 -11.47 10.97 14.51
N VAL A 67 -11.69 10.93 13.18
CA VAL A 67 -12.49 9.91 12.49
C VAL A 67 -11.56 8.82 11.95
N LEU A 68 -11.02 7.98 12.84
CA LEU A 68 -9.98 7.01 12.52
C LEU A 68 -10.33 5.55 12.85
N PHE A 69 -11.57 5.29 13.31
CA PHE A 69 -12.04 3.95 13.65
C PHE A 69 -13.39 3.65 13.00
N PRO A 70 -13.80 2.37 12.89
CA PRO A 70 -15.06 2.01 12.26
C PRO A 70 -16.28 2.69 12.89
N GLU A 71 -16.29 2.81 14.21
CA GLU A 71 -17.35 3.46 14.98
C GLU A 71 -17.42 4.95 14.64
N ASP A 72 -16.28 5.66 14.65
CA ASP A 72 -16.22 7.09 14.32
C ASP A 72 -16.73 7.37 12.90
N ILE A 73 -16.41 6.48 11.94
CA ILE A 73 -16.90 6.57 10.55
C ILE A 73 -18.44 6.49 10.52
N LEU A 74 -19.04 5.56 11.29
CA LEU A 74 -20.49 5.42 11.32
C LEU A 74 -21.16 6.62 12.01
N ASP A 75 -20.59 7.09 13.12
CA ASP A 75 -21.12 8.22 13.91
C ASP A 75 -21.03 9.54 13.12
N THR A 76 -19.97 9.73 12.31
CA THR A 76 -19.82 10.90 11.44
C THR A 76 -20.91 10.96 10.36
N GLY A 77 -21.40 9.82 9.90
CA GLY A 77 -22.42 9.73 8.87
C GLY A 77 -21.98 10.20 7.49
N TRP A 78 -22.90 10.11 6.53
CA TRP A 78 -22.56 10.35 5.12
C TRP A 78 -22.14 11.80 4.84
N ASP A 79 -22.91 12.78 5.33
CA ASP A 79 -22.64 14.20 5.07
C ASP A 79 -21.32 14.64 5.69
N GLY A 80 -21.04 14.25 6.95
CA GLY A 80 -19.79 14.56 7.62
C GLY A 80 -18.57 13.91 6.95
N LEU A 81 -18.70 12.69 6.44
CA LEU A 81 -17.64 12.03 5.68
C LEU A 81 -17.35 12.75 4.36
N VAL A 82 -18.39 13.21 3.65
CA VAL A 82 -18.23 14.03 2.42
C VAL A 82 -17.47 15.31 2.74
N GLU A 83 -17.83 16.01 3.82
CA GLU A 83 -17.15 17.25 4.24
C GLU A 83 -15.66 17.00 4.55
N ILE A 84 -15.31 15.90 5.23
CA ILE A 84 -13.93 15.55 5.51
C ILE A 84 -13.16 15.24 4.21
N LEU A 85 -13.77 14.48 3.30
CA LEU A 85 -13.20 14.14 2.01
C LEU A 85 -12.92 15.39 1.16
N ASP A 86 -13.89 16.31 1.09
CA ASP A 86 -13.77 17.57 0.35
C ASP A 86 -12.68 18.47 0.93
N ARG A 87 -12.61 18.59 2.25
CA ARG A 87 -11.55 19.34 2.94
C ARG A 87 -10.15 18.83 2.60
N GLY A 88 -9.99 17.51 2.42
CA GLY A 88 -8.75 16.90 1.95
C GLY A 88 -8.48 17.06 0.46
N GLY A 89 -9.44 17.56 -0.33
CA GLY A 89 -9.37 17.71 -1.77
C GLY A 89 -9.80 16.47 -2.57
N TYR A 90 -10.52 15.53 -1.94
CA TYR A 90 -10.92 14.24 -2.54
C TYR A 90 -12.24 14.34 -3.33
N VAL A 91 -12.63 15.54 -3.76
CA VAL A 91 -13.91 15.93 -4.37
C VAL A 91 -14.38 15.09 -5.56
N ARG A 92 -13.47 14.45 -6.29
CA ARG A 92 -13.86 13.64 -7.47
C ARG A 92 -14.55 12.33 -7.10
N TYR A 93 -14.32 11.81 -5.91
CA TYR A 93 -14.76 10.47 -5.47
C TYR A 93 -15.42 10.49 -4.09
N ASP A 94 -15.66 11.65 -3.52
CA ASP A 94 -16.19 11.93 -2.19
C ASP A 94 -17.45 11.09 -1.87
N PHE A 95 -18.54 11.30 -2.62
CA PHE A 95 -19.83 10.62 -2.42
C PHE A 95 -19.72 9.10 -2.47
N LYS A 96 -18.96 8.59 -3.46
CA LYS A 96 -18.76 7.13 -3.58
C LYS A 96 -17.89 6.59 -2.46
N THR A 97 -16.93 7.38 -1.98
CA THR A 97 -16.03 6.96 -0.91
C THR A 97 -16.70 7.06 0.44
N ALA A 98 -17.53 8.10 0.71
CA ALA A 98 -18.34 8.19 1.92
C ALA A 98 -19.28 6.97 2.04
N THR A 99 -20.04 6.66 0.98
CA THR A 99 -20.90 5.46 0.94
C THR A 99 -20.11 4.17 1.18
N LYS A 100 -18.97 4.01 0.51
CA LYS A 100 -18.09 2.85 0.67
C LYS A 100 -17.59 2.71 2.11
N LEU A 101 -17.17 3.80 2.74
CA LEU A 101 -16.66 3.78 4.12
C LEU A 101 -17.75 3.33 5.10
N LEU A 102 -18.96 3.84 4.96
CA LEU A 102 -20.09 3.42 5.80
C LEU A 102 -20.42 1.92 5.64
N ASP A 103 -20.51 1.44 4.39
CA ASP A 103 -20.81 0.03 4.12
C ASP A 103 -19.74 -0.90 4.66
N VAL A 104 -18.47 -0.54 4.44
CA VAL A 104 -17.31 -1.32 4.90
C VAL A 104 -17.23 -1.35 6.42
N CYS A 105 -17.41 -0.21 7.10
CA CYS A 105 -17.33 -0.14 8.56
C CYS A 105 -18.51 -0.87 9.21
N ARG A 106 -19.72 -0.77 8.66
CA ARG A 106 -20.86 -1.56 9.13
C ARG A 106 -20.59 -3.05 9.02
N SER A 107 -20.15 -3.52 7.85
CA SER A 107 -19.81 -4.93 7.62
C SER A 107 -18.67 -5.41 8.54
N LEU A 108 -17.67 -4.55 8.79
CA LEU A 108 -16.54 -4.87 9.67
C LEU A 108 -16.99 -5.02 11.13
N ILE A 109 -17.85 -4.12 11.62
CA ILE A 109 -18.39 -4.19 12.99
C ILE A 109 -19.28 -5.43 13.15
N GLU A 110 -20.26 -5.63 12.26
CA GLU A 110 -21.24 -6.71 12.36
C GLU A 110 -20.59 -8.10 12.28
N ARG A 111 -19.62 -8.29 11.39
CA ARG A 111 -19.03 -9.59 11.10
C ARG A 111 -17.75 -9.89 11.86
N PHE A 112 -16.99 -8.85 12.23
CA PHE A 112 -15.63 -8.98 12.75
C PHE A 112 -15.39 -8.07 13.98
N LYS A 113 -16.44 -7.55 14.64
CA LYS A 113 -16.36 -6.70 15.84
C LYS A 113 -15.47 -5.46 15.66
N GLY A 114 -15.47 -4.87 14.47
CA GLY A 114 -14.65 -3.71 14.16
C GLY A 114 -13.15 -3.99 14.03
N ASP A 115 -12.72 -5.25 14.01
CA ASP A 115 -11.29 -5.63 14.06
C ASP A 115 -10.87 -6.45 12.83
N LEU A 116 -9.99 -5.88 12.02
CA LEU A 116 -9.42 -6.54 10.85
C LEU A 116 -8.50 -7.72 11.22
N ASN A 117 -7.91 -7.74 12.43
CA ASN A 117 -7.14 -8.90 12.90
C ASN A 117 -8.05 -10.12 13.11
N VAL A 118 -9.30 -9.90 13.52
CA VAL A 118 -10.31 -10.98 13.61
C VAL A 118 -10.61 -11.51 12.21
N LEU A 119 -10.83 -10.63 11.22
CA LEU A 119 -11.02 -11.05 9.82
C LEU A 119 -9.83 -11.89 9.31
N HIS A 120 -8.60 -11.44 9.57
CA HIS A 120 -7.38 -12.16 9.19
C HIS A 120 -7.28 -13.54 9.89
N SER A 121 -7.60 -13.60 11.18
CA SER A 121 -7.55 -14.88 11.94
C SER A 121 -8.51 -15.92 11.40
N MET A 122 -9.68 -15.49 10.91
CA MET A 122 -10.73 -16.35 10.35
C MET A 122 -10.46 -16.79 8.89
N ALA A 123 -9.53 -16.17 8.20
CA ALA A 123 -9.16 -16.59 6.85
C ALA A 123 -8.38 -17.91 6.90
N SER A 124 -8.66 -18.83 5.96
CA SER A 124 -7.96 -20.12 5.85
C SER A 124 -6.56 -19.97 5.23
N ASP A 125 -6.45 -19.10 4.23
CA ASP A 125 -5.25 -18.87 3.43
C ASP A 125 -5.23 -17.45 2.86
N GLU A 126 -4.25 -17.15 2.01
CA GLU A 126 -4.07 -15.84 1.38
C GLU A 126 -5.24 -15.48 0.46
N ALA A 127 -5.75 -16.44 -0.30
CA ALA A 127 -6.87 -16.22 -1.24
C ALA A 127 -8.19 -15.96 -0.49
N ASP A 128 -8.45 -16.70 0.59
CA ASP A 128 -9.61 -16.46 1.47
C ASP A 128 -9.50 -15.10 2.17
N LEU A 129 -8.29 -14.69 2.61
CA LEU A 129 -8.07 -13.36 3.17
C LEU A 129 -8.45 -12.26 2.19
N GLU A 130 -7.96 -12.33 0.95
CA GLU A 130 -8.31 -11.37 -0.09
C GLU A 130 -9.83 -11.35 -0.37
N LYS A 131 -10.44 -12.53 -0.47
CA LYS A 131 -11.89 -12.67 -0.69
C LYS A 131 -12.70 -12.03 0.44
N ARG A 132 -12.31 -12.24 1.71
CA ARG A 132 -12.97 -11.64 2.87
C ARG A 132 -12.83 -10.13 2.91
N LEU A 133 -11.65 -9.60 2.58
CA LEU A 133 -11.44 -8.15 2.48
C LEU A 133 -12.33 -7.54 1.39
N LYS A 134 -12.40 -8.14 0.20
CA LYS A 134 -13.28 -7.70 -0.89
C LYS A 134 -14.77 -7.75 -0.51
N ALA A 135 -15.15 -8.71 0.32
CA ALA A 135 -16.53 -8.90 0.78
C ALA A 135 -16.95 -7.91 1.89
N LEU A 136 -16.09 -7.02 2.36
CA LEU A 136 -16.45 -5.98 3.33
C LEU A 136 -17.38 -4.92 2.72
N GLY A 137 -17.23 -4.61 1.43
CA GLY A 137 -18.10 -3.62 0.80
C GLY A 137 -17.86 -3.44 -0.69
N LYS A 138 -18.86 -2.90 -1.36
CA LYS A 138 -18.79 -2.59 -2.80
C LYS A 138 -17.66 -1.60 -3.07
N GLY A 139 -16.79 -1.92 -4.04
CA GLY A 139 -15.66 -1.08 -4.44
C GLY A 139 -14.37 -1.33 -3.65
N ILE A 140 -14.33 -2.37 -2.80
CA ILE A 140 -13.09 -2.96 -2.30
C ILE A 140 -12.63 -3.98 -3.36
N GLY A 141 -11.73 -3.55 -4.23
CA GLY A 141 -11.22 -4.36 -5.33
C GLY A 141 -9.74 -4.75 -5.15
N ASP A 142 -9.22 -5.50 -6.15
CA ASP A 142 -7.85 -6.04 -6.12
C ASP A 142 -6.78 -4.98 -5.86
N VAL A 143 -6.92 -3.79 -6.45
CA VAL A 143 -5.93 -2.70 -6.28
C VAL A 143 -5.85 -2.25 -4.83
N MET A 144 -7.00 -2.00 -4.18
CA MET A 144 -7.06 -1.57 -2.79
C MET A 144 -6.54 -2.67 -1.86
N VAL A 145 -6.98 -3.92 -2.07
CA VAL A 145 -6.54 -5.08 -1.27
C VAL A 145 -5.02 -5.28 -1.40
N ASN A 146 -4.47 -5.15 -2.61
CA ASN A 146 -3.03 -5.22 -2.83
C ASN A 146 -2.27 -4.09 -2.10
N ILE A 147 -2.77 -2.85 -2.13
CA ILE A 147 -2.19 -1.71 -1.40
C ILE A 147 -2.13 -2.02 0.10
N PHE A 148 -3.23 -2.50 0.66
CA PHE A 148 -3.34 -2.82 2.07
C PHE A 148 -2.41 -3.97 2.46
N LEU A 149 -2.53 -5.13 1.81
CA LEU A 149 -1.80 -6.35 2.17
C LEU A 149 -0.29 -6.23 1.93
N ARG A 150 0.16 -5.44 0.96
CA ARG A 150 1.58 -5.22 0.71
C ARG A 150 2.32 -4.71 1.96
N GLU A 151 1.75 -3.77 2.69
CA GLU A 151 2.39 -3.24 3.90
C GLU A 151 2.05 -4.04 5.17
N MET A 152 1.07 -4.94 5.10
CA MET A 152 0.78 -5.93 6.13
C MET A 152 1.71 -7.16 6.05
N ARG A 153 2.53 -7.28 5.01
CA ARG A 153 3.50 -8.35 4.83
C ARG A 153 4.47 -8.42 6.01
N GLY A 154 4.63 -9.60 6.59
CA GLY A 154 5.45 -9.82 7.79
C GLY A 154 4.76 -9.44 9.11
N ILE A 155 3.57 -8.82 9.06
CA ILE A 155 2.71 -8.56 10.22
C ILE A 155 1.59 -9.60 10.26
N TRP A 156 0.90 -9.79 9.16
CA TRP A 156 -0.08 -10.86 8.99
C TRP A 156 0.50 -12.04 8.21
N LYS A 157 0.35 -13.24 8.76
CA LYS A 157 0.90 -14.48 8.19
C LYS A 157 0.41 -14.76 6.76
N LYS A 158 -0.83 -14.33 6.44
CA LYS A 158 -1.47 -14.57 5.14
C LYS A 158 -1.43 -13.33 4.22
N ALA A 159 -0.67 -12.28 4.60
CA ALA A 159 -0.51 -11.09 3.76
C ALA A 159 0.64 -11.29 2.77
N GLU A 160 0.41 -12.05 1.73
CA GLU A 160 1.38 -12.38 0.66
C GLU A 160 0.86 -11.96 -0.73
N PRO A 161 0.44 -10.68 -0.93
CA PRO A 161 -0.07 -10.26 -2.23
C PRO A 161 1.02 -10.29 -3.30
N TYR A 162 0.64 -10.60 -4.54
CA TYR A 162 1.58 -10.54 -5.66
C TYR A 162 2.00 -9.09 -5.96
N PRO A 163 3.24 -8.89 -6.48
CA PRO A 163 3.69 -7.57 -6.89
C PRO A 163 2.79 -6.96 -7.96
N SER A 164 2.50 -5.66 -7.82
CA SER A 164 1.71 -4.94 -8.82
C SER A 164 2.50 -4.75 -10.13
N GLU A 165 1.80 -4.52 -11.25
CA GLU A 165 2.44 -4.29 -12.55
C GLU A 165 3.47 -3.14 -12.53
N LEU A 166 3.23 -2.12 -11.69
CA LEU A 166 4.18 -1.00 -11.54
C LEU A 166 5.46 -1.43 -10.80
N VAL A 167 5.34 -2.28 -9.80
CA VAL A 167 6.51 -2.88 -9.10
C VAL A 167 7.30 -3.77 -10.06
N ILE A 168 6.60 -4.63 -10.82
CA ILE A 168 7.20 -5.53 -11.81
C ILE A 168 7.94 -4.72 -12.89
N MET A 169 7.29 -3.69 -13.44
CA MET A 169 7.88 -2.80 -14.44
C MET A 169 9.17 -2.15 -13.93
N ALA A 170 9.14 -1.59 -12.72
CA ALA A 170 10.30 -0.95 -12.12
C ALA A 170 11.44 -1.94 -11.87
N ALA A 171 11.13 -3.12 -11.35
CA ALA A 171 12.10 -4.17 -11.07
C ALA A 171 12.78 -4.70 -12.34
N ARG A 172 12.03 -4.84 -13.46
CA ARG A 172 12.61 -5.19 -14.78
C ARG A 172 13.50 -4.09 -15.32
N ASN A 173 13.01 -2.85 -15.34
CA ASN A 173 13.78 -1.72 -15.87
C ASN A 173 15.10 -1.50 -15.13
N THR A 174 15.13 -1.76 -13.83
CA THR A 174 16.36 -1.68 -13.00
C THR A 174 17.21 -2.95 -13.03
N GLY A 175 16.75 -4.00 -13.73
CA GLY A 175 17.46 -5.28 -13.84
C GLY A 175 17.52 -6.06 -12.53
N ILE A 176 16.60 -5.80 -11.61
CA ILE A 176 16.45 -6.56 -10.35
C ILE A 176 15.89 -7.95 -10.65
N ILE A 177 14.96 -8.04 -11.60
CA ILE A 177 14.41 -9.31 -12.09
C ILE A 177 14.61 -9.44 -13.61
N PRO A 178 14.69 -10.67 -14.16
CA PRO A 178 14.71 -10.93 -15.60
C PRO A 178 13.38 -10.52 -16.27
N GLU A 179 13.45 -10.17 -17.57
CA GLU A 179 12.26 -9.78 -18.33
C GLU A 179 11.36 -10.98 -18.68
N GLU A 180 11.94 -12.15 -18.81
CA GLU A 180 11.30 -13.38 -19.27
C GLU A 180 10.33 -13.97 -18.26
N ILE A 181 10.55 -13.73 -16.97
CA ILE A 181 9.73 -14.26 -15.89
C ILE A 181 8.37 -13.56 -15.87
N LYS A 182 7.29 -14.33 -16.09
CA LYS A 182 5.91 -13.80 -16.15
C LYS A 182 5.08 -14.18 -14.94
N ASP A 183 5.39 -15.31 -14.30
CA ASP A 183 4.67 -15.77 -13.13
C ASP A 183 4.89 -14.83 -11.93
N LYS A 184 3.79 -14.31 -11.37
CA LYS A 184 3.84 -13.29 -10.30
C LYS A 184 4.34 -13.86 -8.97
N LYS A 185 4.10 -15.15 -8.72
CA LYS A 185 4.60 -15.82 -7.52
C LYS A 185 6.11 -15.97 -7.59
N GLU A 186 6.60 -16.36 -8.76
CA GLU A 186 8.04 -16.45 -9.01
C GLU A 186 8.71 -15.07 -8.95
N ILE A 187 8.09 -14.03 -9.49
CA ILE A 187 8.57 -12.65 -9.38
C ILE A 187 8.69 -12.23 -7.91
N LEU A 188 7.67 -12.49 -7.10
CA LEU A 188 7.73 -12.18 -5.67
C LEU A 188 8.88 -12.90 -4.99
N ARG A 189 9.05 -14.20 -5.27
CA ARG A 189 10.16 -15.01 -4.74
C ARG A 189 11.52 -14.40 -5.09
N LEU A 190 11.73 -14.03 -6.36
CA LEU A 190 12.98 -13.43 -6.83
C LEU A 190 13.24 -12.07 -6.17
N LEU A 191 12.22 -11.24 -5.98
CA LEU A 191 12.35 -9.94 -5.29
C LEU A 191 12.78 -10.15 -3.83
N MET A 192 12.17 -11.11 -3.13
CA MET A 192 12.51 -11.45 -1.74
C MET A 192 13.92 -12.03 -1.63
N GLU A 193 14.31 -12.93 -2.53
CA GLU A 193 15.64 -13.50 -2.58
C GLU A 193 16.71 -12.42 -2.85
N LYS A 194 16.42 -11.54 -3.81
CA LYS A 194 17.31 -10.42 -4.10
C LYS A 194 17.48 -9.50 -2.89
N TRP A 195 16.39 -9.17 -2.21
CA TRP A 195 16.39 -8.38 -0.98
C TRP A 195 17.23 -9.04 0.12
N ASN A 196 17.01 -10.33 0.37
CA ASN A 196 17.72 -11.09 1.37
C ASN A 196 19.21 -11.25 1.03
N SER A 197 19.57 -11.45 -0.25
CA SER A 197 20.94 -11.60 -0.70
C SER A 197 21.82 -10.35 -0.49
N GLU A 198 21.19 -9.17 -0.36
CA GLU A 198 21.87 -7.92 0.01
C GLU A 198 21.97 -7.72 1.55
N GLY A 199 21.58 -8.74 2.35
CA GLY A 199 21.66 -8.70 3.81
C GLY A 199 20.56 -7.84 4.46
N MET A 200 19.50 -7.53 3.72
CA MET A 200 18.40 -6.68 4.20
C MET A 200 17.38 -7.50 5.01
N LYS A 201 16.81 -6.90 6.05
CA LYS A 201 15.83 -7.58 6.91
C LYS A 201 14.48 -7.72 6.21
N MET A 202 13.87 -8.91 6.26
CA MET A 202 12.58 -9.18 5.61
C MET A 202 11.43 -8.29 6.13
N LYS A 203 11.47 -7.84 7.37
CA LYS A 203 10.50 -6.89 7.93
C LYS A 203 10.47 -5.53 7.18
N ASP A 204 11.56 -5.18 6.51
CA ASP A 204 11.71 -3.92 5.78
C ASP A 204 11.48 -4.10 4.26
N PHE A 205 11.13 -5.32 3.81
CA PHE A 205 10.81 -5.61 2.41
C PHE A 205 9.64 -4.77 1.87
N PRO A 206 8.57 -4.44 2.64
CA PRO A 206 7.54 -3.50 2.19
C PRO A 206 8.05 -2.11 1.82
N ASP A 207 9.14 -1.63 2.42
CA ASP A 207 9.76 -0.34 2.05
C ASP A 207 10.37 -0.41 0.65
N PHE A 208 11.00 -1.53 0.32
CA PHE A 208 11.53 -1.79 -1.01
C PHE A 208 10.42 -1.88 -2.07
N GLU A 209 9.32 -2.61 -1.78
CA GLU A 209 8.17 -2.65 -2.69
C GLU A 209 7.54 -1.27 -2.89
N ALA A 210 7.43 -0.45 -1.84
CA ALA A 210 6.92 0.91 -1.92
C ALA A 210 7.82 1.81 -2.79
N ALA A 211 9.13 1.69 -2.66
CA ALA A 211 10.09 2.41 -3.49
C ALA A 211 9.99 1.99 -4.97
N LEU A 212 9.91 0.68 -5.26
CA LEU A 212 9.68 0.17 -6.61
C LEU A 212 8.34 0.67 -7.20
N LEU A 213 7.29 0.72 -6.37
CA LEU A 213 6.00 1.25 -6.81
C LEU A 213 6.09 2.72 -7.23
N ARG A 214 6.76 3.56 -6.42
CA ARG A 214 6.97 4.98 -6.77
C ARG A 214 7.81 5.11 -8.04
N LEU A 215 8.88 4.33 -8.17
CA LEU A 215 9.67 4.30 -9.39
C LEU A 215 8.81 3.97 -10.62
N GLY A 216 8.02 2.90 -10.54
CA GLY A 216 7.12 2.48 -11.60
C GLY A 216 6.05 3.53 -11.94
N LYS A 217 5.41 4.09 -10.89
CA LYS A 217 4.30 5.06 -11.01
C LYS A 217 4.76 6.42 -11.54
N ASP A 218 5.85 6.95 -10.99
CA ASP A 218 6.19 8.35 -11.19
C ASP A 218 7.22 8.59 -12.27
N TYR A 219 8.01 7.56 -12.61
CA TYR A 219 9.05 7.64 -13.62
C TYR A 219 8.86 6.65 -14.78
N CYS A 220 8.84 5.35 -14.52
CA CYS A 220 8.86 4.34 -15.60
C CYS A 220 7.61 4.42 -16.50
N ARG A 221 6.42 4.44 -15.92
CA ARG A 221 5.16 4.54 -16.68
C ARG A 221 5.02 5.84 -17.45
N LYS A 222 5.59 6.92 -16.93
CA LYS A 222 5.53 8.26 -17.54
C LYS A 222 6.67 8.51 -18.52
N MET A 223 7.57 7.55 -18.72
CA MET A 223 8.80 7.69 -19.52
C MET A 223 9.66 8.90 -19.08
N ALA A 224 9.62 9.25 -17.79
CA ALA A 224 10.30 10.40 -17.22
C ALA A 224 11.77 10.09 -16.84
N CYS A 225 12.49 9.40 -17.75
CA CYS A 225 13.84 8.88 -17.51
C CYS A 225 14.85 9.99 -17.19
N GLU A 226 14.75 11.14 -17.83
CA GLU A 226 15.68 12.28 -17.62
C GLU A 226 15.65 12.81 -16.18
N ARG A 227 14.51 12.73 -15.51
CA ARG A 227 14.32 13.17 -14.12
C ARG A 227 14.38 12.02 -13.13
N CYS A 228 14.63 10.79 -13.59
CA CYS A 228 14.63 9.61 -12.73
C CYS A 228 15.86 9.62 -11.81
N PRO A 229 15.67 9.53 -10.48
CA PRO A 229 16.80 9.51 -9.55
C PRO A 229 17.67 8.24 -9.65
N LEU A 230 17.21 7.24 -10.43
CA LEU A 230 17.92 5.97 -10.67
C LEU A 230 18.31 5.81 -12.14
N LYS A 231 18.42 6.90 -12.92
CA LYS A 231 18.77 6.85 -14.35
C LYS A 231 20.05 6.04 -14.59
N GLU A 232 21.09 6.26 -13.80
CA GLU A 232 22.39 5.58 -13.91
C GLU A 232 22.33 4.09 -13.53
N ASP A 233 21.37 3.67 -12.73
CA ASP A 233 21.16 2.28 -12.31
C ASP A 233 20.15 1.53 -13.21
N CYS A 234 19.58 2.21 -14.21
CA CYS A 234 18.50 1.69 -15.06
C CYS A 234 19.05 1.08 -16.36
N ARG A 235 18.58 -0.11 -16.75
CA ARG A 235 18.95 -0.75 -18.03
C ARG A 235 18.43 0.01 -19.27
N ARG A 236 17.36 0.81 -19.11
CA ARG A 236 16.78 1.62 -20.19
C ARG A 236 17.37 3.03 -20.28
N GLY A 237 18.16 3.44 -19.31
CA GLY A 237 18.77 4.79 -19.26
C GLY A 237 20.20 4.83 -19.77
N SER A 238 20.73 3.69 -20.18
CA SER A 238 22.05 3.54 -20.81
C SER A 238 21.93 3.41 -22.31
#